data_ee93898f3cbc25d319bc53d805764ef7
#
_entry.id   ee93898f3cbc25d319bc53d805764ef7
#
_cell.length_a   1.000
_cell.length_b   1.000
_cell.length_c   1.000
_cell.angle_alpha   90.00
_cell.angle_beta   90.00
_cell.angle_gamma   90.00
#
_symmetry.space_group_name_H-M   'P 1'
#
loop_
_entity.id
_entity.type
_entity.pdbx_description
1 polymer ?
#
loop_
_entity_poly.entity_id
_entity_poly.type
_entity_poly.pdbx_seq_one_letter_code
_entity_poly.pdbx_strand_id
1 'polypeptide(L)'
;ILRVNIAQLLGEKFWISLAICLTSLLVAYMIAIPVGIISATSKSPIVNNSLRFVSYLGLAMPNFLLALMIMLFSTVFFGDSLTGLFSKEFRDAAWSYDRFIDFVSRAWLPIFILGWSATAFAIQTVRALMSDEVGKLYVLAAAARGVSGRRLLWRYPARHSLGPIINSLGFDLNRIFNELPIVALILTLTEAGALLIEALARSNDQQLAGAIIFLLTASIVGINFVTDIILALTDPRVRRSILG
;
A
#
# COMPACT_ATOMS: atom_id res chain seq x y z
N ILE A 1 22.28 29.55 10.83
CA ILE A 1 21.12 28.86 10.19
C ILE A 1 21.47 28.72 8.72
N LEU A 2 21.91 27.55 8.30
CA LEU A 2 22.15 27.23 6.90
C LEU A 2 20.78 27.32 6.18
N ARG A 3 20.59 28.33 5.34
CA ARG A 3 19.44 28.43 4.43
C ARG A 3 19.60 27.38 3.32
N VAL A 4 19.32 26.12 3.62
CA VAL A 4 19.27 25.07 2.61
C VAL A 4 17.93 25.18 1.89
N ASN A 5 17.94 25.12 0.57
CA ASN A 5 16.70 25.17 -0.21
C ASN A 5 15.87 23.91 0.07
N ILE A 6 14.62 24.09 0.46
CA ILE A 6 13.68 23.00 0.75
C ILE A 6 13.61 21.97 -0.40
N ALA A 7 13.65 22.44 -1.65
CA ALA A 7 13.66 21.59 -2.82
C ALA A 7 14.90 20.67 -2.90
N GLN A 8 16.07 21.11 -2.39
CA GLN A 8 17.26 20.27 -2.33
C GLN A 8 17.19 19.23 -1.21
N LEU A 9 16.61 19.60 -0.06
CA LEU A 9 16.41 18.68 1.05
C LEU A 9 15.39 17.58 0.73
N LEU A 10 14.31 17.95 0.05
CA LEU A 10 13.21 17.03 -0.26
C LEU A 10 13.44 16.20 -1.52
N GLY A 11 14.14 16.71 -2.51
CA GLY A 11 14.27 16.15 -3.85
C GLY A 11 14.22 14.62 -3.94
N GLU A 12 15.36 13.97 -3.74
CA GLU A 12 15.46 12.50 -3.82
C GLU A 12 14.60 11.79 -2.76
N LYS A 13 14.56 12.32 -1.54
CA LYS A 13 13.87 11.70 -0.39
C LYS A 13 12.36 11.58 -0.62
N PHE A 14 11.77 12.58 -1.25
CA PHE A 14 10.35 12.56 -1.60
C PHE A 14 10.03 11.45 -2.62
N TRP A 15 10.84 11.32 -3.67
CA TRP A 15 10.63 10.29 -4.69
C TRP A 15 10.81 8.88 -4.15
N ILE A 16 11.78 8.68 -3.24
CA ILE A 16 11.96 7.41 -2.54
C ILE A 16 10.73 7.07 -1.69
N SER A 17 10.22 8.03 -0.90
CA SER A 17 9.00 7.85 -0.11
C SER A 17 7.80 7.49 -0.98
N LEU A 18 7.62 8.21 -2.08
CA LEU A 18 6.55 7.95 -3.04
C LEU A 18 6.66 6.54 -3.65
N ALA A 19 7.86 6.15 -4.07
CA ALA A 19 8.11 4.83 -4.63
C ALA A 19 7.81 3.70 -3.61
N ILE A 20 8.22 3.85 -2.35
CA ILE A 20 7.93 2.87 -1.29
C ILE A 20 6.42 2.76 -1.08
N CYS A 21 5.70 3.88 -0.95
CA CYS A 21 4.25 3.87 -0.73
C CYS A 21 3.48 3.25 -1.89
N LEU A 22 3.83 3.61 -3.13
CA LEU A 22 3.21 3.04 -4.34
C LEU A 22 3.51 1.55 -4.49
N THR A 23 4.75 1.14 -4.22
CA THR A 23 5.13 -0.28 -4.27
C THR A 23 4.43 -1.08 -3.18
N SER A 24 4.30 -0.52 -1.95
CA SER A 24 3.54 -1.12 -0.86
C SER A 24 2.08 -1.34 -1.25
N LEU A 25 1.44 -0.33 -1.85
CA LEU A 25 0.07 -0.44 -2.35
C LEU A 25 -0.07 -1.49 -3.44
N LEU A 26 0.84 -1.50 -4.43
CA LEU A 26 0.84 -2.48 -5.52
C LEU A 26 0.95 -3.91 -4.97
N VAL A 27 1.93 -4.16 -4.10
CA VAL A 27 2.13 -5.48 -3.47
C VAL A 27 0.91 -5.89 -2.65
N ALA A 28 0.34 -4.95 -1.88
CA ALA A 28 -0.87 -5.19 -1.11
C ALA A 28 -2.01 -5.70 -1.99
N TYR A 29 -2.28 -5.05 -3.11
CA TYR A 29 -3.37 -5.47 -4.00
C TYR A 29 -3.06 -6.70 -4.84
N MET A 30 -1.80 -6.92 -5.22
CA MET A 30 -1.36 -8.17 -5.85
C MET A 30 -1.64 -9.40 -4.97
N ILE A 31 -1.51 -9.24 -3.65
CA ILE A 31 -1.84 -10.30 -2.68
C ILE A 31 -3.34 -10.31 -2.36
N ALA A 32 -3.93 -9.15 -2.12
CA ALA A 32 -5.29 -9.04 -1.62
C ALA A 32 -6.36 -9.53 -2.63
N ILE A 33 -6.19 -9.24 -3.92
CA ILE A 33 -7.16 -9.66 -4.93
C ILE A 33 -7.29 -11.18 -4.99
N PRO A 34 -6.23 -11.98 -5.22
CA PRO A 34 -6.36 -13.42 -5.27
C PRO A 34 -6.79 -14.03 -3.94
N VAL A 35 -6.24 -13.55 -2.81
CA VAL A 35 -6.58 -14.06 -1.48
C VAL A 35 -8.02 -13.74 -1.11
N GLY A 36 -8.51 -12.54 -1.39
CA GLY A 36 -9.88 -12.12 -1.14
C GLY A 36 -10.88 -12.94 -1.98
N ILE A 37 -10.59 -13.18 -3.26
CA ILE A 37 -11.41 -14.03 -4.13
C ILE A 37 -11.45 -15.46 -3.61
N ILE A 38 -10.30 -16.04 -3.24
CA ILE A 38 -10.23 -17.39 -2.67
C ILE A 38 -11.02 -17.47 -1.37
N SER A 39 -10.87 -16.48 -0.50
CA SER A 39 -11.57 -16.41 0.77
C SER A 39 -13.11 -16.28 0.61
N ALA A 40 -13.57 -15.60 -0.45
CA ALA A 40 -15.00 -15.48 -0.75
C ALA A 40 -15.60 -16.74 -1.37
N THR A 41 -14.82 -17.51 -2.14
CA THR A 41 -15.33 -18.58 -3.01
C THR A 41 -14.93 -19.99 -2.59
N SER A 42 -14.04 -20.10 -1.59
CA SER A 42 -13.59 -21.41 -1.09
C SER A 42 -14.74 -22.18 -0.42
N LYS A 43 -14.87 -23.45 -0.81
CA LYS A 43 -15.81 -24.38 -0.16
C LYS A 43 -15.26 -24.99 1.13
N SER A 44 -13.96 -24.83 1.39
CA SER A 44 -13.31 -25.34 2.60
C SER A 44 -13.47 -24.35 3.77
N PRO A 45 -14.15 -24.75 4.87
CA PRO A 45 -14.29 -23.91 6.05
C PRO A 45 -12.93 -23.54 6.67
N ILE A 46 -11.97 -24.47 6.62
CA ILE A 46 -10.62 -24.26 7.18
C ILE A 46 -9.93 -23.15 6.42
N VAL A 47 -9.87 -23.21 5.08
CA VAL A 47 -9.24 -22.18 4.25
C VAL A 47 -9.90 -20.83 4.48
N ASN A 48 -11.23 -20.79 4.46
CA ASN A 48 -11.98 -19.55 4.65
C ASN A 48 -11.70 -18.93 6.04
N ASN A 49 -11.79 -19.72 7.10
CA ASN A 49 -11.57 -19.24 8.47
C ASN A 49 -10.11 -18.83 8.70
N SER A 50 -9.14 -19.58 8.19
CA SER A 50 -7.72 -19.23 8.32
C SER A 50 -7.39 -17.91 7.59
N LEU A 51 -7.86 -17.72 6.36
CA LEU A 51 -7.63 -16.48 5.62
C LEU A 51 -8.32 -15.28 6.29
N ARG A 52 -9.50 -15.48 6.85
CA ARG A 52 -10.20 -14.46 7.65
C ARG A 52 -9.40 -14.10 8.91
N PHE A 53 -8.98 -15.10 9.66
CA PHE A 53 -8.22 -14.92 10.89
C PHE A 53 -6.93 -14.12 10.61
N VAL A 54 -6.13 -14.52 9.62
CA VAL A 54 -4.91 -13.81 9.23
C VAL A 54 -5.19 -12.37 8.82
N SER A 55 -6.27 -12.13 8.06
CA SER A 55 -6.65 -10.77 7.66
C SER A 55 -7.09 -9.93 8.87
N TYR A 56 -7.85 -10.48 9.80
CA TYR A 56 -8.24 -9.76 11.02
C TYR A 56 -7.04 -9.49 11.93
N LEU A 57 -6.09 -10.41 12.02
CA LEU A 57 -4.84 -10.20 12.75
C LEU A 57 -4.04 -9.04 12.13
N GLY A 58 -3.99 -8.98 10.79
CA GLY A 58 -3.36 -7.88 10.06
C GLY A 58 -4.02 -6.52 10.31
N LEU A 59 -5.34 -6.49 10.45
CA LEU A 59 -6.08 -5.26 10.81
C LEU A 59 -5.92 -4.85 12.28
N ALA A 60 -5.79 -5.84 13.16
CA ALA A 60 -5.65 -5.59 14.60
C ALA A 60 -4.26 -5.08 15.00
N MET A 61 -3.23 -5.38 14.19
CA MET A 61 -1.84 -5.02 14.48
C MET A 61 -1.47 -3.72 13.75
N PRO A 62 -1.20 -2.61 14.48
CA PRO A 62 -0.70 -1.38 13.87
C PRO A 62 0.67 -1.59 13.20
N ASN A 63 0.91 -0.95 12.05
CA ASN A 63 2.16 -1.10 11.30
C ASN A 63 3.40 -0.68 12.12
N PHE A 64 3.28 0.36 12.94
CA PHE A 64 4.39 0.77 13.81
C PHE A 64 4.75 -0.29 14.85
N LEU A 65 3.76 -1.01 15.40
CA LEU A 65 4.01 -2.09 16.35
C LEU A 65 4.70 -3.27 15.65
N LEU A 66 4.26 -3.61 14.44
CA LEU A 66 4.92 -4.62 13.60
C LEU A 66 6.38 -4.24 13.34
N ALA A 67 6.65 -2.97 13.01
CA ALA A 67 8.01 -2.46 12.82
C ALA A 67 8.88 -2.64 14.06
N LEU A 68 8.37 -2.26 15.24
CA LEU A 68 9.06 -2.44 16.52
C LEU A 68 9.32 -3.90 16.83
N MET A 69 8.37 -4.79 16.61
CA MET A 69 8.51 -6.22 16.84
C MET A 69 9.60 -6.82 15.94
N ILE A 70 9.60 -6.48 14.64
CA ILE A 70 10.61 -6.97 13.70
C ILE A 70 12.00 -6.45 14.06
N MET A 71 12.12 -5.16 14.42
CA MET A 71 13.39 -4.60 14.87
C MET A 71 13.92 -5.26 16.14
N LEU A 72 13.04 -5.43 17.14
CA LEU A 72 13.43 -6.10 18.40
C LEU A 72 13.89 -7.55 18.12
N PHE A 73 13.11 -8.28 17.33
CA PHE A 73 13.43 -9.66 16.96
C PHE A 73 14.79 -9.73 16.22
N SER A 74 14.99 -8.86 15.23
CA SER A 74 16.25 -8.79 14.49
C SER A 74 17.46 -8.52 15.40
N THR A 75 17.34 -7.56 16.30
CA THR A 75 18.42 -7.21 17.22
C THR A 75 18.73 -8.33 18.23
N VAL A 76 17.69 -8.96 18.80
CA VAL A 76 17.86 -10.00 19.83
C VAL A 76 18.38 -11.31 19.24
N PHE A 77 17.88 -11.74 18.07
CA PHE A 77 18.21 -13.06 17.53
C PHE A 77 19.35 -13.04 16.52
N PHE A 78 19.55 -11.94 15.79
CA PHE A 78 20.60 -11.85 14.77
C PHE A 78 21.73 -10.88 15.14
N GLY A 79 21.59 -10.13 16.24
CA GLY A 79 22.61 -9.18 16.70
C GLY A 79 22.78 -7.95 15.80
N ASP A 80 21.94 -7.81 14.77
CA ASP A 80 21.97 -6.69 13.81
C ASP A 80 20.57 -6.07 13.67
N SER A 81 20.53 -4.76 13.46
CA SER A 81 19.28 -4.05 13.26
C SER A 81 19.00 -3.87 11.76
N LEU A 82 17.84 -4.36 11.33
CA LEU A 82 17.35 -4.16 9.95
C LEU A 82 16.89 -2.70 9.75
N THR A 83 17.83 -1.75 9.75
CA THR A 83 17.56 -0.33 9.66
C THR A 83 18.13 0.30 8.40
N GLY A 84 17.47 1.36 7.93
CA GLY A 84 17.93 2.15 6.79
C GLY A 84 17.58 1.52 5.43
N LEU A 85 17.48 2.37 4.41
CA LEU A 85 17.21 1.98 3.01
C LEU A 85 18.48 1.72 2.21
N PHE A 86 19.60 2.19 2.73
CA PHE A 86 20.90 2.10 2.07
C PHE A 86 21.95 1.61 3.06
N SER A 87 22.90 0.85 2.57
CA SER A 87 24.14 0.56 3.31
C SER A 87 24.94 1.84 3.54
N LYS A 88 25.90 1.80 4.47
CA LYS A 88 26.73 2.97 4.80
C LYS A 88 27.46 3.56 3.58
N GLU A 89 27.83 2.71 2.64
CA GLU A 89 28.56 3.07 1.43
C GLU A 89 27.68 3.81 0.41
N PHE A 90 26.40 3.45 0.33
CA PHE A 90 25.49 3.99 -0.69
C PHE A 90 24.55 5.09 -0.19
N ARG A 91 24.62 5.45 1.09
CA ARG A 91 23.70 6.44 1.69
C ARG A 91 23.74 7.79 0.98
N ASP A 92 24.95 8.30 0.69
CA ASP A 92 25.17 9.61 0.07
C ASP A 92 25.83 9.49 -1.33
N ALA A 93 25.88 8.28 -1.89
CA ALA A 93 26.45 8.04 -3.20
C ALA A 93 25.54 8.56 -4.33
N ALA A 94 26.12 8.86 -5.50
CA ALA A 94 25.31 9.12 -6.68
C ALA A 94 24.53 7.87 -7.12
N TRP A 95 23.41 8.05 -7.81
CA TRP A 95 22.64 6.93 -8.33
C TRP A 95 23.47 6.09 -9.32
N SER A 96 23.58 4.79 -9.01
CA SER A 96 24.26 3.77 -9.82
C SER A 96 23.43 2.50 -9.78
N TYR A 97 23.79 1.54 -10.63
CA TYR A 97 23.15 0.21 -10.62
C TYR A 97 23.32 -0.49 -9.27
N ASP A 98 24.51 -0.42 -8.68
CA ASP A 98 24.80 -1.04 -7.37
C ASP A 98 24.00 -0.39 -6.23
N ARG A 99 23.89 0.95 -6.25
CA ARG A 99 23.02 1.66 -5.30
C ARG A 99 21.55 1.28 -5.44
N PHE A 100 21.07 1.07 -6.66
CA PHE A 100 19.70 0.60 -6.90
C PHE A 100 19.48 -0.82 -6.36
N ILE A 101 20.42 -1.73 -6.56
CA ILE A 101 20.35 -3.09 -6.01
C ILE A 101 20.37 -3.06 -4.46
N ASP A 102 21.24 -2.25 -3.87
CA ASP A 102 21.28 -2.06 -2.41
C ASP A 102 19.94 -1.55 -1.87
N PHE A 103 19.36 -0.54 -2.54
CA PHE A 103 18.02 -0.03 -2.21
C PHE A 103 16.95 -1.13 -2.26
N VAL A 104 16.84 -1.85 -3.35
CA VAL A 104 15.84 -2.92 -3.52
C VAL A 104 16.02 -4.02 -2.49
N SER A 105 17.26 -4.36 -2.16
CA SER A 105 17.58 -5.39 -1.15
C SER A 105 17.17 -5.03 0.27
N ARG A 106 16.93 -3.74 0.56
CA ARG A 106 16.53 -3.21 1.88
C ARG A 106 15.10 -2.68 1.91
N ALA A 107 14.59 -2.20 0.78
CA ALA A 107 13.25 -1.60 0.66
C ALA A 107 12.11 -2.61 0.93
N TRP A 108 12.36 -3.91 0.83
CA TRP A 108 11.33 -4.93 1.08
C TRP A 108 10.71 -4.82 2.48
N LEU A 109 11.51 -4.45 3.48
CA LEU A 109 11.04 -4.37 4.87
C LEU A 109 10.04 -3.23 5.09
N PRO A 110 10.33 -1.95 4.75
CA PRO A 110 9.33 -0.90 4.83
C PRO A 110 8.14 -1.14 3.91
N ILE A 111 8.34 -1.70 2.71
CA ILE A 111 7.24 -2.07 1.80
C ILE A 111 6.32 -3.11 2.47
N PHE A 112 6.88 -4.13 3.09
CA PHE A 112 6.12 -5.16 3.81
C PHE A 112 5.35 -4.57 5.00
N ILE A 113 6.00 -3.77 5.84
CA ILE A 113 5.39 -3.19 7.03
C ILE A 113 4.27 -2.22 6.64
N LEU A 114 4.52 -1.28 5.73
CA LEU A 114 3.52 -0.31 5.28
C LEU A 114 2.37 -0.98 4.53
N GLY A 115 2.66 -2.03 3.78
CA GLY A 115 1.66 -2.81 3.07
C GLY A 115 0.84 -3.74 3.96
N TRP A 116 1.25 -4.03 5.19
CA TRP A 116 0.64 -5.05 6.05
C TRP A 116 -0.84 -4.80 6.32
N SER A 117 -1.18 -3.67 6.93
CA SER A 117 -2.56 -3.30 7.26
C SER A 117 -3.39 -3.03 6.01
N ALA A 118 -2.79 -2.44 4.97
CA ALA A 118 -3.43 -2.19 3.69
C ALA A 118 -3.81 -3.52 2.99
N THR A 119 -2.91 -4.50 2.98
CA THR A 119 -3.18 -5.86 2.45
C THR A 119 -4.34 -6.51 3.18
N ALA A 120 -4.32 -6.46 4.50
CA ALA A 120 -5.36 -7.05 5.33
C ALA A 120 -6.74 -6.42 5.08
N PHE A 121 -6.79 -5.10 4.98
CA PHE A 121 -8.01 -4.37 4.66
C PHE A 121 -8.52 -4.67 3.24
N ALA A 122 -7.63 -4.63 2.26
CA ALA A 122 -7.95 -4.94 0.88
C ALA A 122 -8.47 -6.37 0.70
N ILE A 123 -7.91 -7.38 1.41
CA ILE A 123 -8.43 -8.75 1.41
C ILE A 123 -9.89 -8.78 1.88
N GLN A 124 -10.23 -8.09 2.97
CA GLN A 124 -11.60 -8.06 3.49
C GLN A 124 -12.56 -7.34 2.54
N THR A 125 -12.11 -6.24 1.93
CA THR A 125 -12.88 -5.49 0.93
C THR A 125 -13.17 -6.34 -0.30
N VAL A 126 -12.14 -6.95 -0.89
CA VAL A 126 -12.29 -7.84 -2.06
C VAL A 126 -13.19 -9.01 -1.73
N ARG A 127 -13.01 -9.62 -0.55
CA ARG A 127 -13.85 -10.72 -0.09
C ARG A 127 -15.31 -10.32 0.03
N ALA A 128 -15.61 -9.17 0.66
CA ALA A 128 -16.99 -8.69 0.81
C ALA A 128 -17.64 -8.46 -0.56
N LEU A 129 -16.97 -7.70 -1.43
CA LEU A 129 -17.46 -7.41 -2.79
C LEU A 129 -17.71 -8.70 -3.62
N MET A 130 -16.78 -9.66 -3.53
CA MET A 130 -16.93 -10.93 -4.23
C MET A 130 -18.08 -11.76 -3.67
N SER A 131 -18.25 -11.81 -2.33
CA SER A 131 -19.36 -12.53 -1.69
C SER A 131 -20.71 -11.98 -2.12
N ASP A 132 -20.82 -10.65 -2.23
CA ASP A 132 -22.06 -9.98 -2.68
C ASP A 132 -22.36 -10.25 -4.16
N GLU A 133 -21.31 -10.36 -4.99
CA GLU A 133 -21.49 -10.55 -6.44
C GLU A 133 -21.75 -11.99 -6.84
N VAL A 134 -21.15 -12.98 -6.15
CA VAL A 134 -21.25 -14.41 -6.54
C VAL A 134 -22.69 -14.93 -6.52
N GLY A 135 -23.54 -14.43 -5.62
CA GLY A 135 -24.96 -14.83 -5.51
C GLY A 135 -25.93 -14.16 -6.48
N LYS A 136 -25.45 -13.20 -7.30
CA LYS A 136 -26.35 -12.43 -8.18
C LYS A 136 -26.85 -13.25 -9.37
N LEU A 137 -28.07 -12.94 -9.83
CA LEU A 137 -28.78 -13.66 -10.90
C LEU A 137 -27.97 -13.80 -12.19
N TYR A 138 -27.22 -12.80 -12.57
CA TYR A 138 -26.39 -12.86 -13.79
C TYR A 138 -25.27 -13.89 -13.70
N VAL A 139 -24.72 -14.13 -12.49
CA VAL A 139 -23.70 -15.18 -12.25
C VAL A 139 -24.35 -16.55 -12.31
N LEU A 140 -25.52 -16.73 -11.68
CA LEU A 140 -26.30 -17.95 -11.72
C LEU A 140 -26.73 -18.29 -13.16
N ALA A 141 -27.19 -17.31 -13.94
CA ALA A 141 -27.54 -17.47 -15.34
C ALA A 141 -26.34 -17.87 -16.21
N ALA A 142 -25.15 -17.35 -15.91
CA ALA A 142 -23.92 -17.75 -16.58
C ALA A 142 -23.52 -19.20 -16.24
N ALA A 143 -23.68 -19.61 -14.97
CA ALA A 143 -23.45 -20.97 -14.53
C ALA A 143 -24.45 -21.96 -15.19
N ALA A 144 -25.71 -21.58 -15.29
CA ALA A 144 -26.74 -22.38 -15.97
C ALA A 144 -26.45 -22.59 -17.47
N ARG A 145 -25.74 -21.65 -18.10
CA ARG A 145 -25.23 -21.75 -19.48
C ARG A 145 -23.94 -22.57 -19.61
N GLY A 146 -23.51 -23.26 -18.55
CA GLY A 146 -22.34 -24.15 -18.57
C GLY A 146 -21.01 -23.45 -18.29
N VAL A 147 -20.98 -22.14 -17.97
CA VAL A 147 -19.76 -21.49 -17.54
C VAL A 147 -19.45 -21.90 -16.11
N SER A 148 -18.28 -22.51 -15.86
CA SER A 148 -17.96 -23.06 -14.55
C SER A 148 -16.54 -22.68 -14.09
N GLY A 149 -16.25 -22.95 -12.80
CA GLY A 149 -14.92 -22.84 -12.20
C GLY A 149 -14.32 -21.43 -12.27
N ARG A 150 -13.01 -21.36 -12.49
CA ARG A 150 -12.27 -20.09 -12.52
C ARG A 150 -12.79 -19.11 -13.58
N ARG A 151 -13.26 -19.63 -14.74
CA ARG A 151 -13.79 -18.80 -15.82
C ARG A 151 -15.03 -18.04 -15.38
N LEU A 152 -15.93 -18.68 -14.62
CA LEU A 152 -17.11 -18.03 -14.06
C LEU A 152 -16.72 -16.91 -13.11
N LEU A 153 -15.83 -17.19 -12.15
CA LEU A 153 -15.43 -16.24 -11.11
C LEU A 153 -14.74 -14.98 -11.67
N TRP A 154 -13.75 -15.18 -12.57
CA TRP A 154 -12.98 -14.04 -13.10
C TRP A 154 -13.74 -13.23 -14.15
N ARG A 155 -14.62 -13.84 -14.93
CA ARG A 155 -15.32 -13.15 -16.03
C ARG A 155 -16.57 -12.39 -15.55
N TYR A 156 -17.20 -12.81 -14.47
CA TYR A 156 -18.46 -12.23 -14.00
C TYR A 156 -18.29 -11.50 -12.66
N PRO A 157 -18.28 -12.14 -11.48
CA PRO A 157 -18.25 -11.41 -10.21
C PRO A 157 -16.96 -10.59 -10.02
N ALA A 158 -15.77 -11.12 -10.33
CA ALA A 158 -14.52 -10.38 -10.15
C ALA A 158 -14.48 -9.11 -10.99
N ARG A 159 -14.95 -9.18 -12.24
CA ARG A 159 -14.97 -8.00 -13.12
C ARG A 159 -15.91 -6.90 -12.59
N HIS A 160 -17.05 -7.26 -12.01
CA HIS A 160 -17.96 -6.30 -11.41
C HIS A 160 -17.45 -5.72 -10.10
N SER A 161 -16.63 -6.47 -9.36
CA SER A 161 -15.98 -6.01 -8.14
C SER A 161 -14.79 -5.06 -8.38
N LEU A 162 -14.23 -5.00 -9.61
CA LEU A 162 -13.06 -4.16 -9.92
C LEU A 162 -13.33 -2.66 -9.71
N GLY A 163 -14.49 -2.15 -10.09
CA GLY A 163 -14.82 -0.72 -9.94
C GLY A 163 -14.66 -0.24 -8.50
N PRO A 164 -15.39 -0.81 -7.52
CA PRO A 164 -15.21 -0.48 -6.10
C PRO A 164 -13.79 -0.71 -5.57
N ILE A 165 -13.08 -1.75 -6.05
CA ILE A 165 -11.68 -2.03 -5.66
C ILE A 165 -10.76 -0.92 -6.15
N ILE A 166 -10.90 -0.47 -7.39
CA ILE A 166 -10.12 0.65 -7.94
C ILE A 166 -10.41 1.93 -7.15
N ASN A 167 -11.66 2.19 -6.80
CA ASN A 167 -12.04 3.36 -6.01
C ASN A 167 -11.43 3.36 -4.59
N SER A 168 -11.18 2.18 -4.00
CA SER A 168 -10.53 2.11 -2.67
C SER A 168 -9.03 2.36 -2.67
N LEU A 169 -8.34 2.32 -3.82
CA LEU A 169 -6.89 2.54 -3.93
C LEU A 169 -6.44 3.86 -3.33
N GLY A 170 -7.20 4.93 -3.56
CA GLY A 170 -6.87 6.27 -3.03
C GLY A 170 -6.94 6.32 -1.51
N PHE A 171 -7.92 5.67 -0.90
CA PHE A 171 -8.05 5.59 0.57
C PHE A 171 -6.92 4.78 1.19
N ASP A 172 -6.55 3.66 0.57
CA ASP A 172 -5.47 2.80 1.08
C ASP A 172 -4.11 3.46 0.92
N LEU A 173 -3.91 4.21 -0.17
CA LEU A 173 -2.69 4.99 -0.34
C LEU A 173 -2.58 6.11 0.71
N ASN A 174 -3.67 6.83 0.98
CA ASN A 174 -3.70 7.84 2.04
C ASN A 174 -3.34 7.23 3.40
N ARG A 175 -3.84 6.04 3.71
CA ARG A 175 -3.50 5.30 4.92
C ARG A 175 -2.00 4.99 4.99
N ILE A 176 -1.41 4.47 3.90
CA ILE A 176 0.03 4.17 3.82
C ILE A 176 0.86 5.43 4.04
N PHE A 177 0.50 6.56 3.42
CA PHE A 177 1.21 7.83 3.61
C PHE A 177 1.13 8.36 5.03
N ASN A 178 0.00 8.21 5.71
CA ASN A 178 -0.17 8.65 7.11
C ASN A 178 0.68 7.81 8.08
N GLU A 179 0.94 6.55 7.78
CA GLU A 179 1.75 5.66 8.62
C GLU A 179 3.26 5.76 8.32
N LEU A 180 3.62 6.25 7.14
CA LEU A 180 5.01 6.37 6.69
C LEU A 180 5.93 7.11 7.68
N PRO A 181 5.57 8.29 8.25
CA PRO A 181 6.48 9.02 9.14
C PRO A 181 6.87 8.24 10.39
N ILE A 182 5.92 7.53 10.98
CA ILE A 182 6.16 6.75 12.21
C ILE A 182 7.01 5.51 11.89
N VAL A 183 6.70 4.81 10.82
CA VAL A 183 7.47 3.63 10.37
C VAL A 183 8.89 4.05 9.98
N ALA A 184 9.05 5.18 9.27
CA ALA A 184 10.33 5.74 8.90
C ALA A 184 11.20 6.09 10.12
N LEU A 185 10.59 6.64 11.18
CA LEU A 185 11.29 6.92 12.43
C LEU A 185 11.82 5.64 13.09
N ILE A 186 10.99 4.60 13.18
CA ILE A 186 11.34 3.32 13.82
C ILE A 186 12.44 2.61 13.05
N LEU A 187 12.33 2.54 11.73
CA LEU A 187 13.32 1.90 10.86
C LEU A 187 14.54 2.78 10.58
N THR A 188 14.62 3.97 11.18
CA THR A 188 15.69 4.95 10.95
C THR A 188 15.92 5.26 9.45
N LEU A 189 14.82 5.38 8.72
CA LEU A 189 14.86 5.74 7.31
C LEU A 189 15.20 7.24 7.18
N THR A 190 15.69 7.64 6.02
CA THR A 190 16.15 9.05 5.77
C THR A 190 15.30 9.80 4.75
N GLU A 191 14.09 9.27 4.45
CA GLU A 191 13.19 9.85 3.47
C GLU A 191 12.34 11.01 4.04
N ALA A 192 11.37 11.47 3.21
CA ALA A 192 10.48 12.57 3.54
C ALA A 192 9.67 12.34 4.82
N GLY A 193 9.28 11.08 5.12
CA GLY A 193 8.57 10.74 6.36
C GLY A 193 9.39 11.02 7.62
N ALA A 194 10.67 10.61 7.64
CA ALA A 194 11.57 10.88 8.74
C ALA A 194 11.88 12.38 8.89
N LEU A 195 12.06 13.08 7.76
CA LEU A 195 12.23 14.54 7.77
C LEU A 195 11.03 15.29 8.34
N LEU A 196 9.81 14.78 8.12
CA LEU A 196 8.60 15.37 8.69
C LEU A 196 8.63 15.32 10.22
N ILE A 197 8.97 14.15 10.78
CA ILE A 197 9.11 14.02 12.24
C ILE A 197 10.23 14.90 12.78
N GLU A 198 11.37 14.99 12.10
CA GLU A 198 12.48 15.86 12.49
C GLU A 198 12.08 17.34 12.46
N ALA A 199 11.39 17.77 11.41
CA ALA A 199 10.88 19.13 11.29
C ALA A 199 9.89 19.50 12.39
N LEU A 200 8.96 18.60 12.74
CA LEU A 200 7.92 18.84 13.74
C LEU A 200 8.43 18.70 15.18
N ALA A 201 9.20 17.63 15.47
CA ALA A 201 9.49 17.24 16.84
C ALA A 201 10.85 17.77 17.35
N ARG A 202 11.81 18.00 16.46
CA ARG A 202 13.18 18.37 16.84
C ARG A 202 13.56 19.80 16.47
N SER A 203 13.34 20.18 15.22
CA SER A 203 13.78 21.51 14.72
C SER A 203 12.68 22.56 14.79
N ASN A 204 11.42 22.19 15.03
CA ASN A 204 10.25 23.07 15.00
C ASN A 204 10.21 23.93 13.72
N ASP A 205 10.62 23.34 12.59
CA ASP A 205 10.64 23.98 11.28
C ASP A 205 9.29 23.79 10.58
N GLN A 206 8.39 24.75 10.83
CA GLN A 206 7.05 24.73 10.28
C GLN A 206 7.03 24.88 8.75
N GLN A 207 8.04 25.53 8.15
CA GLN A 207 8.11 25.70 6.71
C GLN A 207 8.47 24.39 6.03
N LEU A 208 9.46 23.66 6.56
CA LEU A 208 9.84 22.34 6.05
C LEU A 208 8.69 21.32 6.24
N ALA A 209 8.10 21.29 7.44
CA ALA A 209 6.97 20.41 7.72
C ALA A 209 5.77 20.68 6.79
N GLY A 210 5.41 21.97 6.60
CA GLY A 210 4.35 22.38 5.70
C GLY A 210 4.61 21.99 4.25
N ALA A 211 5.84 22.14 3.76
CA ALA A 211 6.24 21.74 2.42
C ALA A 211 6.14 20.22 2.21
N ILE A 212 6.56 19.42 3.18
CA ILE A 212 6.46 17.95 3.12
C ILE A 212 4.98 17.52 3.07
N ILE A 213 4.16 18.04 3.99
CA ILE A 213 2.72 17.72 4.05
C ILE A 213 2.03 18.13 2.74
N PHE A 214 2.36 19.32 2.21
CA PHE A 214 1.81 19.78 0.94
C PHE A 214 2.15 18.82 -0.21
N LEU A 215 3.40 18.40 -0.35
CA LEU A 215 3.82 17.50 -1.41
C LEU A 215 3.19 16.11 -1.28
N LEU A 216 3.13 15.56 -0.06
CA LEU A 216 2.46 14.29 0.18
C LEU A 216 0.97 14.37 -0.16
N THR A 217 0.30 15.42 0.28
CA THR A 217 -1.14 15.64 -0.02
C THR A 217 -1.38 15.85 -1.51
N ALA A 218 -0.54 16.65 -2.18
CA ALA A 218 -0.62 16.85 -3.62
C ALA A 218 -0.44 15.54 -4.40
N SER A 219 0.45 14.66 -3.92
CA SER A 219 0.64 13.32 -4.51
C SER A 219 -0.61 12.45 -4.36
N ILE A 220 -1.21 12.44 -3.18
CA ILE A 220 -2.48 11.71 -2.93
C ILE A 220 -3.57 12.21 -3.87
N VAL A 221 -3.74 13.53 -3.99
CA VAL A 221 -4.73 14.13 -4.88
C VAL A 221 -4.45 13.76 -6.35
N GLY A 222 -3.18 13.83 -6.77
CA GLY A 222 -2.78 13.44 -8.12
C GLY A 222 -3.06 11.96 -8.42
N ILE A 223 -2.79 11.08 -7.48
CA ILE A 223 -3.05 9.64 -7.65
C ILE A 223 -4.54 9.34 -7.63
N ASN A 224 -5.33 10.00 -6.77
CA ASN A 224 -6.79 9.88 -6.79
C ASN A 224 -7.35 10.31 -8.14
N PHE A 225 -6.86 11.42 -8.69
CA PHE A 225 -7.25 11.88 -10.02
C PHE A 225 -6.92 10.85 -11.12
N VAL A 226 -5.74 10.24 -11.07
CA VAL A 226 -5.37 9.15 -11.99
C VAL A 226 -6.28 7.94 -11.80
N THR A 227 -6.60 7.59 -10.55
CA THR A 227 -7.52 6.49 -10.23
C THR A 227 -8.93 6.74 -10.78
N ASP A 228 -9.44 7.98 -10.67
CA ASP A 228 -10.73 8.37 -11.21
C ASP A 228 -10.76 8.28 -12.75
N ILE A 229 -9.67 8.68 -13.42
CA ILE A 229 -9.52 8.51 -14.87
C ILE A 229 -9.55 7.01 -15.23
N ILE A 230 -8.78 6.17 -14.54
CA ILE A 230 -8.77 4.72 -14.78
C ILE A 230 -10.17 4.15 -14.58
N LEU A 231 -10.88 4.56 -13.54
CA LEU A 231 -12.24 4.12 -13.26
C LEU A 231 -13.20 4.55 -14.38
N ALA A 232 -13.13 5.79 -14.83
CA ALA A 232 -13.94 6.30 -15.93
C ALA A 232 -13.68 5.57 -17.26
N LEU A 233 -12.44 5.12 -17.48
CA LEU A 233 -12.08 4.34 -18.68
C LEU A 233 -12.51 2.88 -18.58
N THR A 234 -12.52 2.30 -17.40
CA THR A 234 -12.80 0.87 -17.16
C THR A 234 -14.27 0.58 -16.91
N ASP A 235 -15.01 1.53 -16.30
CA ASP A 235 -16.43 1.37 -15.99
C ASP A 235 -17.32 2.29 -16.85
N PRO A 236 -18.06 1.74 -17.86
CA PRO A 236 -18.96 2.52 -18.71
C PRO A 236 -20.08 3.22 -17.95
N ARG A 237 -20.44 2.76 -16.73
CA ARG A 237 -21.50 3.37 -15.91
C ARG A 237 -21.02 4.68 -15.32
N VAL A 238 -19.79 4.70 -14.79
CA VAL A 238 -19.15 5.92 -14.27
C VAL A 238 -18.98 6.94 -15.39
N ARG A 239 -18.54 6.50 -16.57
CA ARG A 239 -18.40 7.39 -17.74
C ARG A 239 -19.71 8.06 -18.14
N ARG A 240 -20.84 7.36 -18.05
CA ARG A 240 -22.15 7.95 -18.38
C ARG A 240 -22.62 8.95 -17.33
N SER A 241 -22.30 8.75 -16.06
CA SER A 241 -22.65 9.70 -14.99
C SER A 241 -21.84 10.99 -15.00
N ILE A 242 -20.65 10.98 -15.64
CA ILE A 242 -19.80 12.16 -15.79
C ILE A 242 -20.15 12.97 -17.05
N LEU A 243 -20.66 12.31 -18.09
CA LEU A 243 -20.94 12.93 -19.40
C LEU A 243 -22.42 13.26 -19.62
N GLY A 244 -23.31 12.84 -18.75
CA GLY A 244 -24.75 13.10 -18.78
C GLY A 244 -25.20 13.95 -17.64
#